data_938667950d12bb0d501189318d29986d
#
_entry.id   938667950d12bb0d501189318d29986d
#
_cell.length_a   1.000
_cell.length_b   1.000
_cell.length_c   1.000
_cell.angle_alpha   90.00
_cell.angle_beta   90.00
_cell.angle_gamma   90.00
#
_symmetry.space_group_name_H-M   'P 1'
#
loop_
_entity.id
_entity.type
_entity.pdbx_description
1 polymer ?
#
loop_
_entity_poly.entity_id
_entity_poly.type
_entity_poly.pdbx_seq_one_letter_code
_entity_poly.pdbx_strand_id
1 'polypeptide(L)'
;MQALACYLKGKDKKLAPSIKAYIEHSLQKLDYSHELDFSALQTTGQVYDLKNMYQALNEEYFDQPLGLHITWFGEKRRSVGKRVTFGLFHDPLRLIKINRLLDNRHFPDYFVAYVIYHEMLHYVCPTYVDEKGQKHIHSKAFKEQEKKFKYFKDAQQWIRENQQYLFEGSY
;
A
#
# COMPACT_ATOMS: atom_id res chain seq x y z
N MET A 1 17.84 14.63 -18.23
CA MET A 1 16.49 14.97 -17.75
C MET A 1 15.42 13.98 -18.26
N GLN A 2 15.29 13.71 -19.56
CA GLN A 2 14.29 12.74 -20.09
C GLN A 2 14.41 11.33 -19.51
N ALA A 3 15.61 10.75 -19.38
CA ALA A 3 15.80 9.40 -18.85
C ALA A 3 15.30 9.25 -17.40
N LEU A 4 15.54 10.26 -16.56
CA LEU A 4 15.05 10.29 -15.18
C LEU A 4 13.51 10.35 -15.14
N ALA A 5 12.90 11.22 -15.94
CA ALA A 5 11.46 11.33 -16.03
C ALA A 5 10.79 10.05 -16.55
N CYS A 6 11.42 9.34 -17.50
CA CYS A 6 10.96 8.04 -17.98
C CYS A 6 11.10 6.94 -16.92
N TYR A 7 12.19 6.94 -16.16
CA TYR A 7 12.38 5.99 -15.05
C TYR A 7 11.33 6.16 -13.96
N LEU A 8 11.08 7.40 -13.52
CA LEU A 8 10.06 7.72 -12.52
C LEU A 8 8.64 7.34 -12.96
N LYS A 9 8.39 7.35 -14.28
CA LYS A 9 7.13 6.87 -14.88
C LYS A 9 7.10 5.36 -15.14
N GLY A 10 8.11 4.61 -14.70
CA GLY A 10 8.23 3.17 -14.91
C GLY A 10 8.49 2.75 -16.36
N LYS A 11 8.87 3.68 -17.24
CA LYS A 11 9.01 3.45 -18.69
C LYS A 11 10.44 3.25 -19.16
N ASP A 12 11.46 3.57 -18.35
CA ASP A 12 12.86 3.46 -18.74
C ASP A 12 13.63 2.44 -17.91
N LYS A 13 14.17 1.43 -18.58
CA LYS A 13 15.02 0.38 -17.99
C LYS A 13 16.51 0.62 -18.20
N LYS A 14 16.89 1.71 -18.89
CA LYS A 14 18.28 1.93 -19.36
C LYS A 14 19.20 2.58 -18.33
N LEU A 15 18.68 3.06 -17.19
CA LEU A 15 19.55 3.64 -16.15
C LEU A 15 20.42 2.57 -15.49
N ALA A 16 21.67 2.92 -15.18
CA ALA A 16 22.57 2.06 -14.43
C ALA A 16 21.98 1.68 -13.06
N PRO A 17 22.23 0.45 -12.56
CA PRO A 17 21.70 -0.02 -11.29
C PRO A 17 21.99 0.93 -10.12
N SER A 18 23.21 1.47 -10.04
CA SER A 18 23.60 2.43 -9.00
C SER A 18 22.79 3.73 -9.03
N ILE A 19 22.45 4.22 -10.23
CA ILE A 19 21.61 5.42 -10.38
C ILE A 19 20.18 5.13 -9.94
N LYS A 20 19.63 3.95 -10.30
CA LYS A 20 18.30 3.52 -9.85
C LYS A 20 18.24 3.40 -8.34
N ALA A 21 19.23 2.75 -7.72
CA ALA A 21 19.32 2.61 -6.27
C ALA A 21 19.42 3.96 -5.56
N TYR A 22 20.21 4.89 -6.10
CA TYR A 22 20.32 6.25 -5.57
C TYR A 22 18.98 7.00 -5.63
N ILE A 23 18.26 6.89 -6.75
CA ILE A 23 16.95 7.55 -6.92
C ILE A 23 15.95 6.99 -5.89
N GLU A 24 15.82 5.67 -5.77
CA GLU A 24 14.89 5.04 -4.82
C GLU A 24 15.22 5.46 -3.39
N HIS A 25 16.50 5.39 -3.00
CA HIS A 25 16.93 5.84 -1.68
C HIS A 25 16.68 7.33 -1.42
N SER A 26 16.86 8.17 -2.43
CA SER A 26 16.59 9.61 -2.29
C SER A 26 15.10 9.91 -2.16
N LEU A 27 14.24 9.20 -2.90
CA LEU A 27 12.79 9.34 -2.81
C LEU A 27 12.26 8.99 -1.41
N GLN A 28 12.81 7.96 -0.78
CA GLN A 28 12.40 7.54 0.57
C GLN A 28 12.74 8.55 1.67
N LYS A 29 13.73 9.42 1.43
CA LYS A 29 14.09 10.51 2.37
C LYS A 29 13.20 11.74 2.26
N LEU A 30 12.41 11.83 1.19
CA LEU A 30 11.50 12.94 0.99
C LEU A 30 10.30 12.81 1.94
N ASP A 31 9.96 13.90 2.57
CA ASP A 31 8.76 14.02 3.38
C ASP A 31 8.03 15.31 2.97
N TYR A 32 6.95 15.12 2.23
CA TYR A 32 6.04 16.17 1.80
C TYR A 32 4.67 16.04 2.48
N SER A 33 4.61 15.36 3.64
CA SER A 33 3.35 15.19 4.36
C SER A 33 2.73 16.53 4.79
N HIS A 34 3.54 17.56 4.94
CA HIS A 34 3.09 18.93 5.23
C HIS A 34 2.31 19.57 4.06
N GLU A 35 2.43 19.05 2.83
CA GLU A 35 1.68 19.49 1.66
C GLU A 35 0.29 18.81 1.55
N LEU A 36 -0.04 17.91 2.49
CA LEU A 36 -1.34 17.24 2.48
C LEU A 36 -2.43 18.24 2.88
N ASP A 37 -3.48 18.29 2.08
CA ASP A 37 -4.76 18.85 2.54
C ASP A 37 -5.45 17.87 3.48
N PHE A 38 -5.22 18.05 4.79
CA PHE A 38 -5.82 17.19 5.80
C PHE A 38 -7.33 17.24 5.83
N SER A 39 -7.94 18.34 5.37
CA SER A 39 -9.40 18.48 5.30
C SER A 39 -10.03 17.60 4.21
N ALA A 40 -9.25 17.25 3.19
CA ALA A 40 -9.66 16.36 2.11
C ALA A 40 -9.50 14.88 2.46
N LEU A 41 -8.82 14.52 3.55
CA LEU A 41 -8.66 13.13 3.96
C LEU A 41 -9.97 12.56 4.51
N GLN A 42 -10.46 11.51 3.90
CA GLN A 42 -11.67 10.81 4.32
C GLN A 42 -11.30 9.47 4.96
N THR A 43 -11.45 9.36 6.27
CA THR A 43 -11.15 8.13 7.00
C THR A 43 -12.38 7.31 7.34
N THR A 44 -13.52 7.97 7.55
CA THR A 44 -14.77 7.31 7.90
C THR A 44 -15.47 6.76 6.67
N GLY A 45 -15.76 5.46 6.68
CA GLY A 45 -16.55 4.77 5.69
C GLY A 45 -17.98 4.52 6.18
N GLN A 46 -18.75 3.71 5.42
CA GLN A 46 -20.08 3.24 5.85
C GLN A 46 -20.00 2.02 6.76
N VAL A 47 -18.98 1.18 6.55
CA VAL A 47 -18.75 -0.07 7.30
C VAL A 47 -17.51 0.05 8.16
N TYR A 48 -16.45 0.65 7.65
CA TYR A 48 -15.15 0.70 8.30
C TYR A 48 -14.67 2.12 8.55
N ASP A 49 -14.01 2.33 9.69
CA ASP A 49 -13.27 3.55 10.01
C ASP A 49 -11.76 3.26 9.91
N LEU A 50 -11.13 3.79 8.87
CA LEU A 50 -9.71 3.56 8.60
C LEU A 50 -8.80 4.10 9.70
N LYS A 51 -9.17 5.24 10.32
CA LYS A 51 -8.35 5.86 11.36
C LYS A 51 -8.27 4.95 12.58
N ASN A 52 -9.41 4.42 13.01
CA ASN A 52 -9.47 3.50 14.15
C ASN A 52 -8.71 2.20 13.86
N MET A 53 -8.90 1.63 12.66
CA MET A 53 -8.18 0.41 12.26
C MET A 53 -6.67 0.64 12.17
N TYR A 54 -6.23 1.75 11.59
CA TYR A 54 -4.82 2.13 11.51
C TYR A 54 -4.21 2.29 12.91
N GLN A 55 -4.88 2.97 13.81
CA GLN A 55 -4.40 3.19 15.19
C GLN A 55 -4.23 1.86 15.92
N ALA A 56 -5.23 0.97 15.86
CA ALA A 56 -5.14 -0.35 16.47
C ALA A 56 -3.96 -1.17 15.92
N LEU A 57 -3.74 -1.18 14.61
CA LEU A 57 -2.60 -1.85 13.99
C LEU A 57 -1.26 -1.22 14.39
N ASN A 58 -1.23 0.10 14.48
CA ASN A 58 -0.02 0.84 14.87
C ASN A 58 0.41 0.49 16.31
N GLU A 59 -0.55 0.38 17.21
CA GLU A 59 -0.32 -0.01 18.60
C GLU A 59 0.05 -1.50 18.74
N GLU A 60 -0.59 -2.38 17.95
CA GLU A 60 -0.39 -3.83 18.07
C GLU A 60 0.93 -4.32 17.47
N TYR A 61 1.39 -3.70 16.35
CA TYR A 61 2.48 -4.28 15.53
C TYR A 61 3.76 -3.45 15.49
N PHE A 62 3.75 -2.20 15.99
CA PHE A 62 4.91 -1.33 15.88
C PHE A 62 5.29 -0.74 17.23
N ASP A 63 6.52 -1.02 17.69
CA ASP A 63 7.06 -0.54 18.97
C ASP A 63 7.11 0.99 19.07
N GLN A 64 7.31 1.64 17.92
CA GLN A 64 7.24 3.10 17.79
C GLN A 64 6.12 3.44 16.84
N PRO A 65 5.19 4.33 17.22
CA PRO A 65 4.08 4.72 16.37
C PRO A 65 4.55 5.29 15.03
N LEU A 66 4.04 4.74 13.94
CA LEU A 66 4.31 5.27 12.61
C LEU A 66 3.48 6.55 12.40
N GLY A 67 4.14 7.62 11.98
CA GLY A 67 3.50 8.90 11.69
C GLY A 67 2.94 8.95 10.27
N LEU A 68 2.01 8.03 9.93
CA LEU A 68 1.42 7.96 8.60
C LEU A 68 -0.01 8.50 8.60
N HIS A 69 -0.43 8.98 7.44
CA HIS A 69 -1.80 9.40 7.19
C HIS A 69 -2.54 8.32 6.41
N ILE A 70 -3.86 8.29 6.54
CA ILE A 70 -4.69 7.29 5.85
C ILE A 70 -5.96 7.93 5.29
N THR A 71 -6.39 7.48 4.12
CA THR A 71 -7.63 7.95 3.50
C THR A 71 -8.24 6.90 2.58
N TRP A 72 -9.54 7.00 2.36
CA TRP A 72 -10.22 6.28 1.29
C TRP A 72 -9.89 6.90 -0.07
N PHE A 73 -9.80 6.06 -1.13
CA PHE A 73 -9.73 6.51 -2.52
C PHE A 73 -10.60 5.66 -3.42
N GLY A 74 -10.86 6.17 -4.63
CA GLY A 74 -11.65 5.48 -5.64
C GLY A 74 -13.16 5.47 -5.33
N GLU A 75 -13.89 4.68 -6.11
CA GLU A 75 -15.34 4.55 -6.02
C GLU A 75 -15.75 3.23 -5.37
N LYS A 76 -16.98 3.17 -4.82
CA LYS A 76 -17.54 1.95 -4.20
C LYS A 76 -17.86 0.86 -5.23
N ARG A 77 -17.89 1.18 -6.51
CA ARG A 77 -18.20 0.26 -7.59
C ARG A 77 -16.94 -0.09 -8.38
N ARG A 78 -16.82 -1.35 -8.72
CA ARG A 78 -15.74 -1.85 -9.54
C ARG A 78 -15.96 -1.50 -11.00
N SER A 79 -14.91 -1.05 -11.69
CA SER A 79 -14.91 -0.98 -13.16
C SER A 79 -14.68 -2.37 -13.74
N VAL A 80 -15.56 -2.82 -14.62
CA VAL A 80 -15.44 -4.11 -15.30
C VAL A 80 -14.13 -4.20 -16.07
N GLY A 81 -13.43 -5.34 -15.97
CA GLY A 81 -12.22 -5.64 -16.74
C GLY A 81 -10.94 -4.94 -16.28
N LYS A 82 -10.93 -4.23 -15.14
CA LYS A 82 -9.72 -3.62 -14.59
C LYS A 82 -9.21 -4.35 -13.35
N ARG A 83 -7.89 -4.53 -13.28
CA ARG A 83 -7.24 -5.00 -12.06
C ARG A 83 -7.51 -4.03 -10.92
N VAL A 84 -7.98 -4.53 -9.80
CA VAL A 84 -8.27 -3.73 -8.61
C VAL A 84 -7.00 -3.57 -7.78
N THR A 85 -6.70 -2.35 -7.39
CA THR A 85 -5.69 -2.04 -6.37
C THR A 85 -6.42 -1.76 -5.07
N PHE A 86 -6.19 -2.55 -4.03
CA PHE A 86 -6.87 -2.42 -2.73
C PHE A 86 -6.25 -1.36 -1.84
N GLY A 87 -4.93 -1.25 -1.87
CA GLY A 87 -4.18 -0.27 -1.11
C GLY A 87 -3.05 0.33 -1.94
N LEU A 88 -2.58 1.48 -1.53
CA LEU A 88 -1.42 2.18 -2.07
C LEU A 88 -0.73 2.95 -0.94
N PHE A 89 0.57 2.78 -0.81
CA PHE A 89 1.39 3.66 0.00
C PHE A 89 2.08 4.71 -0.87
N HIS A 90 1.90 5.98 -0.54
CA HIS A 90 2.57 7.10 -1.21
C HIS A 90 3.68 7.63 -0.30
N ASP A 91 4.89 7.14 -0.52
CA ASP A 91 6.05 7.36 0.34
C ASP A 91 6.33 8.84 0.64
N PRO A 92 6.51 9.74 -0.35
CA PRO A 92 6.80 11.14 -0.07
C PRO A 92 5.72 11.88 0.73
N LEU A 93 4.46 11.46 0.63
CA LEU A 93 3.36 12.06 1.39
C LEU A 93 3.08 11.33 2.71
N ARG A 94 3.79 10.24 3.02
CA ARG A 94 3.48 9.39 4.17
C ARG A 94 2.00 9.00 4.24
N LEU A 95 1.40 8.75 3.08
CA LEU A 95 -0.04 8.57 2.93
C LEU A 95 -0.40 7.17 2.45
N ILE A 96 -1.18 6.47 3.26
CA ILE A 96 -1.86 5.22 2.89
C ILE A 96 -3.20 5.56 2.25
N LYS A 97 -3.47 4.97 1.10
CA LYS A 97 -4.76 5.08 0.41
C LYS A 97 -5.41 3.70 0.32
N ILE A 98 -6.60 3.56 0.85
CA ILE A 98 -7.37 2.31 0.82
C ILE A 98 -8.54 2.46 -0.15
N ASN A 99 -8.73 1.48 -1.03
CA ASN A 99 -9.78 1.54 -2.03
C ASN A 99 -11.16 1.45 -1.36
N ARG A 100 -12.03 2.41 -1.69
CA ARG A 100 -13.39 2.50 -1.15
C ARG A 100 -14.29 1.28 -1.50
N LEU A 101 -13.86 0.45 -2.45
CA LEU A 101 -14.49 -0.85 -2.71
C LEU A 101 -14.49 -1.74 -1.45
N LEU A 102 -13.47 -1.61 -0.58
CA LEU A 102 -13.36 -2.39 0.66
C LEU A 102 -14.32 -1.92 1.76
N ASP A 103 -14.94 -0.75 1.62
CA ASP A 103 -15.96 -0.24 2.55
C ASP A 103 -17.31 -0.96 2.36
N ASN A 104 -17.28 -2.28 2.49
CA ASN A 104 -18.42 -3.17 2.26
C ASN A 104 -18.33 -4.40 3.17
N ARG A 105 -19.42 -4.83 3.77
CA ARG A 105 -19.52 -5.99 4.67
C ARG A 105 -19.13 -7.34 4.03
N HIS A 106 -19.04 -7.40 2.70
CA HIS A 106 -18.52 -8.57 1.99
C HIS A 106 -17.04 -8.81 2.30
N PHE A 107 -16.27 -7.76 2.56
CA PHE A 107 -14.87 -7.88 2.96
C PHE A 107 -14.81 -8.01 4.48
N PRO A 108 -14.25 -9.11 5.02
CA PRO A 108 -14.09 -9.24 6.48
C PRO A 108 -13.17 -8.15 7.04
N ASP A 109 -13.40 -7.76 8.29
CA ASP A 109 -12.61 -6.76 9.00
C ASP A 109 -11.10 -7.09 9.03
N TYR A 110 -10.78 -8.37 9.30
CA TYR A 110 -9.38 -8.83 9.28
C TYR A 110 -8.74 -8.71 7.90
N PHE A 111 -9.51 -8.79 6.80
CA PHE A 111 -8.98 -8.61 5.46
C PHE A 111 -8.68 -7.13 5.17
N VAL A 112 -9.57 -6.22 5.56
CA VAL A 112 -9.33 -4.77 5.45
C VAL A 112 -8.14 -4.36 6.31
N ALA A 113 -8.06 -4.88 7.54
CA ALA A 113 -6.91 -4.67 8.43
C ALA A 113 -5.61 -5.20 7.83
N TYR A 114 -5.64 -6.38 7.19
CA TYR A 114 -4.48 -6.93 6.47
C TYR A 114 -4.00 -6.00 5.35
N VAL A 115 -4.92 -5.44 4.55
CA VAL A 115 -4.55 -4.48 3.49
C VAL A 115 -3.90 -3.23 4.08
N ILE A 116 -4.46 -2.68 5.17
CA ILE A 116 -3.86 -1.52 5.85
C ILE A 116 -2.46 -1.86 6.37
N TYR A 117 -2.31 -2.99 7.07
CA TYR A 117 -1.04 -3.46 7.60
C TYR A 117 0.01 -3.64 6.48
N HIS A 118 -0.39 -4.22 5.34
CA HIS A 118 0.46 -4.37 4.15
C HIS A 118 1.00 -3.02 3.67
N GLU A 119 0.15 -2.00 3.60
CA GLU A 119 0.57 -0.65 3.19
C GLU A 119 1.48 0.02 4.25
N MET A 120 1.25 -0.23 5.54
CA MET A 120 2.14 0.22 6.61
C MET A 120 3.53 -0.39 6.48
N LEU A 121 3.62 -1.66 6.07
CA LEU A 121 4.90 -2.33 5.85
C LEU A 121 5.73 -1.72 4.71
N HIS A 122 5.14 -1.08 3.73
CA HIS A 122 5.89 -0.36 2.69
C HIS A 122 6.74 0.79 3.26
N TYR A 123 6.30 1.40 4.35
CA TYR A 123 7.09 2.40 5.08
C TYR A 123 8.24 1.76 5.86
N VAL A 124 7.99 0.66 6.57
CA VAL A 124 8.96 0.00 7.46
C VAL A 124 9.98 -0.83 6.68
N CYS A 125 9.55 -1.42 5.57
CA CYS A 125 10.35 -2.26 4.68
C CYS A 125 10.36 -1.65 3.28
N PRO A 126 11.06 -0.53 3.07
CA PRO A 126 10.98 0.22 1.83
C PRO A 126 11.52 -0.58 0.64
N THR A 127 11.04 -0.21 -0.53
CA THR A 127 11.51 -0.73 -1.81
C THR A 127 13.01 -0.46 -1.98
N TYR A 128 13.75 -1.43 -2.52
CA TYR A 128 15.15 -1.24 -2.88
C TYR A 128 15.46 -1.77 -4.29
N VAL A 129 16.59 -1.32 -4.84
CA VAL A 129 17.14 -1.80 -6.11
C VAL A 129 18.42 -2.55 -5.81
N ASP A 130 18.53 -3.79 -6.32
CA ASP A 130 19.72 -4.61 -6.14
C ASP A 130 20.85 -4.24 -7.11
N GLU A 131 22.02 -4.89 -6.97
CA GLU A 131 23.20 -4.67 -7.79
C GLU A 131 22.97 -4.96 -9.29
N LYS A 132 21.96 -5.76 -9.61
CA LYS A 132 21.55 -6.07 -11.00
C LYS A 132 20.56 -5.06 -11.54
N GLY A 133 20.13 -4.08 -10.74
CA GLY A 133 19.16 -3.07 -11.11
C GLY A 133 17.71 -3.56 -11.06
N GLN A 134 17.44 -4.68 -10.36
CA GLN A 134 16.10 -5.19 -10.15
C GLN A 134 15.48 -4.52 -8.93
N LYS A 135 14.25 -4.02 -9.09
CA LYS A 135 13.47 -3.38 -8.04
C LYS A 135 12.73 -4.44 -7.21
N HIS A 136 12.93 -4.41 -5.90
CA HIS A 136 12.31 -5.29 -4.92
C HIS A 136 11.31 -4.51 -4.07
N ILE A 137 10.04 -4.59 -4.42
CA ILE A 137 8.94 -3.91 -3.70
C ILE A 137 8.60 -4.68 -2.42
N HIS A 138 8.47 -5.99 -2.52
CA HIS A 138 8.20 -6.89 -1.39
C HIS A 138 9.46 -7.74 -1.12
N SER A 139 10.39 -7.18 -0.35
CA SER A 139 11.64 -7.84 0.04
C SER A 139 11.39 -9.09 0.91
N LYS A 140 12.46 -9.87 1.17
CA LYS A 140 12.36 -10.98 2.13
C LYS A 140 11.92 -10.48 3.52
N ALA A 141 12.51 -9.37 3.97
CA ALA A 141 12.15 -8.74 5.25
C ALA A 141 10.66 -8.31 5.27
N PHE A 142 10.17 -7.71 4.19
CA PHE A 142 8.75 -7.37 4.05
C PHE A 142 7.86 -8.60 4.24
N LYS A 143 8.14 -9.69 3.52
CA LYS A 143 7.36 -10.93 3.59
C LYS A 143 7.41 -11.61 4.98
N GLU A 144 8.52 -11.46 5.69
CA GLU A 144 8.66 -11.97 7.06
C GLU A 144 7.82 -11.13 8.05
N GLN A 145 7.81 -9.81 7.90
CA GLN A 145 6.96 -8.94 8.70
C GLN A 145 5.48 -9.18 8.39
N GLU A 146 5.11 -9.28 7.11
CA GLU A 146 3.74 -9.54 6.68
C GLU A 146 3.14 -10.80 7.32
N LYS A 147 3.94 -11.87 7.48
CA LYS A 147 3.53 -13.11 8.14
C LYS A 147 3.26 -12.97 9.64
N LYS A 148 3.71 -11.89 10.27
CA LYS A 148 3.43 -11.63 11.69
C LYS A 148 2.01 -11.14 11.93
N PHE A 149 1.31 -10.71 10.88
CA PHE A 149 -0.09 -10.33 11.02
C PHE A 149 -0.93 -11.51 11.53
N LYS A 150 -1.66 -11.31 12.60
CA LYS A 150 -2.41 -12.36 13.33
C LYS A 150 -3.29 -13.21 12.42
N TYR A 151 -3.97 -12.57 11.47
CA TYR A 151 -4.88 -13.23 10.52
C TYR A 151 -4.27 -13.36 9.12
N PHE A 152 -2.93 -13.45 9.01
CA PHE A 152 -2.25 -13.56 7.71
C PHE A 152 -2.76 -14.74 6.88
N LYS A 153 -2.88 -15.93 7.52
CA LYS A 153 -3.33 -17.14 6.83
C LYS A 153 -4.78 -17.02 6.37
N ASP A 154 -5.63 -16.45 7.20
CA ASP A 154 -7.05 -16.23 6.90
C ASP A 154 -7.22 -15.23 5.75
N ALA A 155 -6.47 -14.14 5.76
CA ALA A 155 -6.45 -13.16 4.68
C ALA A 155 -5.98 -13.78 3.35
N GLN A 156 -4.91 -14.58 3.39
CA GLN A 156 -4.42 -15.29 2.21
C GLN A 156 -5.42 -16.34 1.69
N GLN A 157 -6.12 -17.02 2.59
CA GLN A 157 -7.17 -17.96 2.23
C GLN A 157 -8.35 -17.23 1.60
N TRP A 158 -8.81 -16.14 2.21
CA TRP A 158 -9.90 -15.32 1.68
C TRP A 158 -9.59 -14.82 0.28
N ILE A 159 -8.36 -14.35 0.00
CA ILE A 159 -7.92 -13.95 -1.34
C ILE A 159 -8.05 -15.10 -2.33
N ARG A 160 -7.61 -16.32 -1.97
CA ARG A 160 -7.70 -17.48 -2.86
C ARG A 160 -9.13 -17.88 -3.18
N GLU A 161 -10.01 -17.85 -2.18
CA GLU A 161 -11.41 -18.23 -2.30
C GLU A 161 -12.24 -17.20 -3.07
N ASN A 162 -11.81 -15.94 -3.06
CA ASN A 162 -12.51 -14.82 -3.68
C ASN A 162 -11.82 -14.28 -4.94
N GLN A 163 -10.90 -15.05 -5.55
CA GLN A 163 -10.14 -14.61 -6.74
C GLN A 163 -11.05 -14.15 -7.88
N GLN A 164 -12.13 -14.89 -8.16
CA GLN A 164 -13.10 -14.52 -9.19
C GLN A 164 -13.74 -13.16 -8.88
N TYR A 165 -14.17 -12.96 -7.64
CA TYR A 165 -14.73 -11.68 -7.20
C TYR A 165 -13.71 -10.54 -7.31
N LEU A 166 -12.43 -10.82 -7.09
CA LEU A 166 -11.36 -9.83 -7.10
C LEU A 166 -10.86 -9.52 -8.52
N PHE A 167 -10.87 -10.51 -9.43
CA PHE A 167 -10.24 -10.39 -10.74
C PHE A 167 -11.20 -10.48 -11.94
N GLU A 168 -12.34 -11.14 -11.77
CA GLU A 168 -13.34 -11.34 -12.82
C GLU A 168 -14.57 -10.51 -12.53
N GLY A 169 -14.64 -9.27 -12.72
CA GLY A 169 -15.83 -8.45 -12.49
C GLY A 169 -17.16 -9.21 -12.72
N SER A 170 -17.68 -9.80 -11.67
CA SER A 170 -18.96 -10.52 -11.73
C SER A 170 -20.11 -9.57 -11.48
N TYR A 171 -20.92 -9.37 -12.51
CA TYR A 171 -22.36 -9.08 -12.65
C TYR A 171 -22.97 -7.96 -11.85
#